data_125ef04d6b1ad5fb4685110ac0b0ec34
#
_entry.id   125ef04d6b1ad5fb4685110ac0b0ec34
#
_cell.length_a   1.000
_cell.length_b   1.000
_cell.length_c   1.000
_cell.angle_alpha   90.00
_cell.angle_beta   90.00
_cell.angle_gamma   90.00
#
_symmetry.space_group_name_H-M   'P 1'
#
loop_
_entity.id
_entity.type
_entity.pdbx_description
1 polymer ?
#
loop_
_entity_poly.entity_id
_entity_poly.type
_entity_poly.pdbx_seq_one_letter_code
_entity_poly.pdbx_strand_id
1 'polypeptide(L)'
;MGNKSPEESVHEESGATYKSTDKSSVDSAKSSVDSEKNYDSSASTDESLNNAEKSPKYFSKHKLVNGWVFTVVVLIFVFVGALFASQKLNNSQSSTGAMQHKTVTIGLKLAPTNLDIRNQSGSALDQLLIGNVYEGLVVRNSKNQVSPSLAESWDISKDGLTYTFHMRKDAVFSNGHKLTAKDAEWSFNELVSKQYRGSNMVGKVESAKATDDYTFEIKLKEPNSTLLWALCGRSGLVFDKLAKYDAKTQAIGSGPYLIEKFMPNDRVVLKANPKYKGTNTAKTEKIVVRYFVDDNAAIDALSSGSVQALAPISGQLAKPFKDDSKKYDVRAGNGTDKFVLAMNMKGERTKDKRVRQAIRYAIDHKQIIASRGGVDLALGGPIPSLDPGYEDLTKLYPHDLQRAKTLMKEVGFDESHPMDLTLTYPNIYGTQIGDQLRSQLKPAGINLKVNVVEFTTWLQDVYKNKQYDLSMVDHNESHDFGQWADPTYYYGYDNKQVQDLYAKAMLSTDSKESYKLLAKAARIISEDAPADWLFNYRVTTAKVKNLEGMPFDMNQEILPLYNLRLS
;
A
#
# COMPACT_ATOMS: atom_id res chain seq x y z
N MET A 1 -1.36 68.39 -37.22
CA MET A 1 -0.39 68.83 -36.17
C MET A 1 -0.79 68.08 -34.89
N GLY A 2 0.11 67.30 -34.34
CA GLY A 2 0.03 66.76 -32.97
C GLY A 2 -0.47 65.31 -32.88
N ASN A 3 0.39 64.37 -33.19
CA ASN A 3 0.31 62.97 -32.77
C ASN A 3 0.39 62.85 -31.23
N LYS A 4 -0.48 62.09 -30.63
CA LYS A 4 -0.22 61.39 -29.34
C LYS A 4 -0.69 59.95 -29.49
N SER A 5 0.27 59.03 -29.37
CA SER A 5 0.11 57.62 -29.26
C SER A 5 -0.51 57.21 -27.89
N PRO A 6 -1.30 56.14 -27.81
CA PRO A 6 -1.78 55.60 -26.54
C PRO A 6 -0.74 54.62 -25.95
N GLU A 7 -0.58 54.71 -24.62
CA GLU A 7 0.23 53.84 -23.78
C GLU A 7 -0.29 52.40 -23.81
N GLU A 8 0.65 51.46 -23.91
CA GLU A 8 0.46 50.03 -23.69
C GLU A 8 0.15 49.77 -22.20
N SER A 9 -1.01 49.28 -21.92
CA SER A 9 -1.33 48.68 -20.64
C SER A 9 -0.88 47.21 -20.64
N VAL A 10 0.18 46.92 -19.91
CA VAL A 10 0.66 45.56 -19.63
C VAL A 10 -0.37 44.86 -18.76
N HIS A 11 -1.07 43.87 -19.31
CA HIS A 11 -1.82 42.89 -18.54
C HIS A 11 -0.82 41.88 -17.99
N GLU A 12 -0.61 41.92 -16.65
CA GLU A 12 -0.04 40.80 -15.91
C GLU A 12 -0.99 39.59 -15.99
N GLU A 13 -0.64 38.63 -16.80
CA GLU A 13 -1.21 37.29 -16.72
C GLU A 13 -0.70 36.64 -15.42
N SER A 14 -1.62 36.47 -14.47
CA SER A 14 -1.40 35.68 -13.28
C SER A 14 -1.16 34.22 -13.67
N GLY A 15 0.10 33.81 -13.74
CA GLY A 15 0.51 32.42 -13.82
C GLY A 15 0.01 31.67 -12.60
N ALA A 16 -1.00 30.85 -12.79
CA ALA A 16 -1.44 29.88 -11.80
C ALA A 16 -0.33 28.83 -11.63
N THR A 17 0.53 29.04 -10.66
CA THR A 17 1.50 28.05 -10.20
C THR A 17 0.73 26.88 -9.61
N TYR A 18 0.69 25.76 -10.33
CA TYR A 18 0.31 24.46 -9.80
C TYR A 18 1.35 24.08 -8.72
N LYS A 19 1.05 24.40 -7.48
CA LYS A 19 1.77 23.79 -6.36
C LYS A 19 1.29 22.35 -6.27
N SER A 20 2.06 21.44 -6.86
CA SER A 20 1.99 20.02 -6.58
C SER A 20 2.07 19.82 -5.07
N THR A 21 1.03 19.26 -4.48
CA THR A 21 0.97 19.01 -3.04
C THR A 21 1.57 17.64 -2.75
N ASP A 22 2.88 17.58 -2.79
CA ASP A 22 3.70 16.38 -2.67
C ASP A 22 3.88 15.84 -1.23
N LYS A 23 2.98 16.21 -0.32
CA LYS A 23 3.07 15.70 1.05
C LYS A 23 2.65 14.22 1.20
N SER A 24 1.84 13.69 0.29
CA SER A 24 1.30 12.33 0.41
C SER A 24 2.32 11.24 0.07
N SER A 25 3.12 11.42 -1.01
CA SER A 25 4.17 10.46 -1.38
C SER A 25 5.35 10.48 -0.39
N VAL A 26 5.67 11.64 0.16
CA VAL A 26 6.73 11.80 1.16
C VAL A 26 6.36 11.14 2.49
N ASP A 27 5.09 11.24 2.89
CA ASP A 27 4.65 10.67 4.16
C ASP A 27 4.43 9.14 4.10
N SER A 28 3.99 8.58 2.97
CA SER A 28 3.88 7.12 2.81
C SER A 28 5.26 6.45 2.84
N ALA A 29 6.25 7.08 2.21
CA ALA A 29 7.63 6.62 2.26
C ALA A 29 8.25 6.79 3.67
N LYS A 30 7.87 7.85 4.42
CA LYS A 30 8.30 8.02 5.82
C LYS A 30 7.77 6.94 6.76
N SER A 31 6.53 6.47 6.54
CA SER A 31 5.96 5.41 7.40
C SER A 31 6.67 4.06 7.23
N SER A 32 7.20 3.75 6.04
CA SER A 32 7.98 2.54 5.82
C SER A 32 9.38 2.60 6.45
N VAL A 33 9.96 3.79 6.62
CA VAL A 33 11.29 3.98 7.22
C VAL A 33 11.25 3.95 8.75
N ASP A 34 10.21 4.54 9.36
CA ASP A 34 10.10 4.54 10.83
C ASP A 34 9.90 3.13 11.41
N SER A 35 9.42 2.16 10.60
CA SER A 35 9.33 0.75 11.01
C SER A 35 10.66 0.00 11.03
N GLU A 36 11.70 0.50 10.32
CA GLU A 36 13.04 -0.12 10.30
C GLU A 36 14.03 0.50 11.31
N LYS A 37 13.76 1.70 11.83
CA LYS A 37 14.66 2.36 12.80
C LYS A 37 14.73 1.73 14.19
N ASN A 38 13.95 0.70 14.49
CA ASN A 38 14.02 -0.01 15.77
C ASN A 38 14.98 -1.21 15.77
N TYR A 39 15.82 -1.35 14.75
CA TYR A 39 16.84 -2.40 14.68
C TYR A 39 18.23 -1.77 14.66
N ASP A 40 18.66 -1.12 15.72
CA ASP A 40 20.07 -1.08 16.09
C ASP A 40 20.25 -0.39 17.44
N SER A 41 20.64 -1.15 18.43
CA SER A 41 21.64 -0.78 19.43
C SER A 41 21.69 -1.79 20.57
N SER A 42 22.58 -2.75 20.48
CA SER A 42 23.37 -3.19 21.63
C SER A 42 24.52 -4.10 21.15
N ALA A 43 25.60 -3.46 20.79
CA ALA A 43 26.92 -4.09 20.82
C ALA A 43 27.82 -3.16 21.65
N SER A 44 28.17 -3.56 22.84
CA SER A 44 29.33 -3.03 23.56
C SER A 44 30.11 -4.14 24.18
N THR A 45 31.26 -4.35 23.54
CA THR A 45 32.64 -4.50 24.08
C THR A 45 32.88 -5.38 25.31
N ASP A 46 33.73 -6.35 25.04
CA ASP A 46 34.62 -7.10 25.90
C ASP A 46 35.33 -6.29 26.98
N GLU A 47 35.49 -6.91 28.14
CA GLU A 47 36.80 -7.10 28.75
C GLU A 47 36.79 -8.15 29.89
N SER A 48 37.63 -9.11 29.69
CA SER A 48 38.33 -10.09 30.50
C SER A 48 38.35 -9.97 32.02
N LEU A 49 38.31 -11.09 32.74
CA LEU A 49 39.43 -11.78 33.43
C LEU A 49 38.94 -12.76 34.50
N ASN A 50 39.41 -13.97 34.38
CA ASN A 50 39.75 -14.99 35.36
C ASN A 50 39.31 -14.83 36.83
N ASN A 51 38.64 -15.83 37.39
CA ASN A 51 39.27 -16.69 38.44
C ASN A 51 38.41 -17.92 38.78
N ALA A 52 39.09 -19.01 38.89
CA ALA A 52 38.62 -20.31 39.38
C ALA A 52 38.44 -20.31 40.91
N GLU A 53 37.57 -21.09 41.41
CA GLU A 53 37.72 -22.12 42.44
C GLU A 53 36.50 -22.34 43.33
N LYS A 54 36.23 -23.63 43.52
CA LYS A 54 35.67 -24.31 44.70
C LYS A 54 34.15 -24.42 44.84
N SER A 55 33.74 -25.63 44.49
CA SER A 55 32.55 -26.27 45.10
C SER A 55 32.81 -26.67 46.57
N PRO A 56 31.76 -26.79 47.38
CA PRO A 56 31.70 -27.85 48.36
C PRO A 56 30.43 -28.72 48.24
N LYS A 57 30.72 -29.99 48.28
CA LYS A 57 29.73 -31.05 48.55
C LYS A 57 29.06 -30.83 49.91
N TYR A 58 27.74 -31.05 50.00
CA TYR A 58 27.14 -31.44 51.27
C TYR A 58 26.04 -32.49 51.13
N PHE A 59 26.07 -33.35 52.09
CA PHE A 59 25.42 -34.66 52.23
C PHE A 59 23.88 -34.58 52.46
N SER A 60 23.27 -35.65 52.05
CA SER A 60 21.94 -36.20 52.35
C SER A 60 21.47 -36.05 53.79
N LYS A 61 20.15 -35.73 53.97
CA LYS A 61 19.31 -36.31 55.03
C LYS A 61 17.87 -36.44 54.57
N HIS A 62 17.45 -37.67 54.43
CA HIS A 62 16.03 -38.05 54.33
C HIS A 62 15.27 -37.57 55.55
N LYS A 63 14.14 -36.88 55.34
CA LYS A 63 13.02 -36.86 56.31
C LYS A 63 11.74 -37.22 55.57
N LEU A 64 11.07 -38.22 56.12
CA LEU A 64 9.77 -38.72 55.75
C LEU A 64 8.74 -37.56 55.70
N VAL A 65 8.16 -37.37 54.56
CA VAL A 65 7.01 -36.46 54.38
C VAL A 65 5.76 -37.30 54.64
N ASN A 66 5.00 -36.87 55.62
CA ASN A 66 3.81 -37.49 56.12
C ASN A 66 2.76 -37.75 55.01
N GLY A 67 2.14 -38.95 55.08
CA GLY A 67 1.13 -39.44 54.12
C GLY A 67 -0.07 -38.52 53.86
N TRP A 68 -0.23 -37.46 54.64
CA TRP A 68 -1.28 -36.47 54.43
C TRP A 68 -1.11 -35.59 53.19
N VAL A 69 0.13 -35.31 52.80
CA VAL A 69 0.41 -34.50 51.60
C VAL A 69 0.09 -35.30 50.34
N PHE A 70 0.31 -36.62 50.35
CA PHE A 70 -0.02 -37.50 49.23
C PHE A 70 -1.54 -37.60 49.01
N THR A 71 -2.32 -37.62 50.09
CA THR A 71 -3.78 -37.68 50.01
C THR A 71 -4.38 -36.38 49.47
N VAL A 72 -3.83 -35.22 49.85
CA VAL A 72 -4.28 -33.92 49.34
C VAL A 72 -3.94 -33.74 47.86
N VAL A 73 -2.76 -34.19 47.42
CA VAL A 73 -2.37 -34.12 45.99
C VAL A 73 -3.23 -35.04 45.12
N VAL A 74 -3.56 -36.26 45.61
CA VAL A 74 -4.47 -37.16 44.88
C VAL A 74 -5.89 -36.62 44.82
N LEU A 75 -6.39 -35.98 45.88
CA LEU A 75 -7.71 -35.32 45.85
C LEU A 75 -7.77 -34.12 44.93
N ILE A 76 -6.68 -33.34 44.80
CA ILE A 76 -6.61 -32.25 43.84
C ILE A 76 -6.62 -32.78 42.39
N PHE A 77 -5.89 -33.88 42.11
CA PHE A 77 -5.92 -34.49 40.77
C PHE A 77 -7.28 -35.11 40.44
N VAL A 78 -7.98 -35.69 41.39
CA VAL A 78 -9.34 -36.22 41.20
C VAL A 78 -10.33 -35.08 40.98
N PHE A 79 -10.20 -33.96 41.72
CA PHE A 79 -11.07 -32.78 41.53
C PHE A 79 -10.83 -32.05 40.21
N VAL A 80 -9.56 -31.93 39.78
CA VAL A 80 -9.20 -31.38 38.46
C VAL A 80 -9.66 -32.34 37.36
N GLY A 81 -9.50 -33.65 37.54
CA GLY A 81 -10.01 -34.65 36.58
C GLY A 81 -11.53 -34.65 36.47
N ALA A 82 -12.27 -34.45 37.61
CA ALA A 82 -13.72 -34.33 37.59
C ALA A 82 -14.21 -33.03 36.95
N LEU A 83 -13.47 -31.91 37.09
CA LEU A 83 -13.75 -30.65 36.40
C LEU A 83 -13.51 -30.78 34.89
N PHE A 84 -12.46 -31.50 34.45
CA PHE A 84 -12.24 -31.79 33.03
C PHE A 84 -13.27 -32.78 32.45
N ALA A 85 -13.74 -33.75 33.24
CA ALA A 85 -14.79 -34.69 32.84
C ALA A 85 -16.16 -34.00 32.76
N SER A 86 -16.47 -33.10 33.69
CA SER A 86 -17.74 -32.33 33.67
C SER A 86 -17.78 -31.30 32.51
N GLN A 87 -16.64 -30.75 32.10
CA GLN A 87 -16.57 -29.95 30.89
C GLN A 87 -16.74 -30.76 29.61
N LYS A 88 -16.38 -32.07 29.62
CA LYS A 88 -16.60 -32.95 28.47
C LYS A 88 -18.03 -33.48 28.36
N LEU A 89 -18.77 -33.56 29.46
CA LEU A 89 -20.15 -34.08 29.50
C LEU A 89 -21.22 -33.02 29.21
N ASN A 90 -20.87 -31.71 29.31
CA ASN A 90 -21.78 -30.63 28.91
C ASN A 90 -21.70 -30.25 27.43
N ASN A 91 -20.86 -30.94 26.63
CA ASN A 91 -20.71 -30.68 25.18
C ASN A 91 -21.45 -31.68 24.29
N SER A 92 -22.36 -32.51 24.85
CA SER A 92 -23.18 -33.41 24.03
C SER A 92 -24.67 -33.13 24.24
N GLN A 93 -25.18 -32.07 23.65
CA GLN A 93 -26.50 -31.96 23.05
C GLN A 93 -26.77 -30.55 22.52
N SER A 94 -26.57 -30.35 21.22
CA SER A 94 -27.57 -29.80 20.30
C SER A 94 -26.96 -29.67 18.91
N SER A 95 -27.35 -30.60 18.08
CA SER A 95 -27.18 -30.54 16.62
C SER A 95 -28.07 -29.43 16.06
N THR A 96 -27.48 -28.30 15.73
CA THR A 96 -27.93 -27.41 14.66
C THR A 96 -26.68 -26.93 13.95
N GLY A 97 -26.54 -27.33 12.68
CA GLY A 97 -25.41 -27.01 11.85
C GLY A 97 -25.28 -25.51 11.64
N ALA A 98 -24.37 -24.87 12.36
CA ALA A 98 -23.84 -23.55 12.01
C ALA A 98 -22.65 -23.22 12.92
N MET A 99 -21.54 -22.81 12.30
CA MET A 99 -20.37 -22.11 12.85
C MET A 99 -19.43 -22.92 13.74
N GLN A 100 -18.68 -23.84 13.14
CA GLN A 100 -17.55 -24.49 13.83
C GLN A 100 -16.31 -23.62 14.00
N HIS A 101 -16.21 -22.46 13.32
CA HIS A 101 -15.06 -21.53 13.40
C HIS A 101 -15.53 -20.08 13.60
N LYS A 102 -15.72 -19.68 14.87
CA LYS A 102 -16.16 -18.32 15.21
C LYS A 102 -15.09 -17.24 15.03
N THR A 103 -13.83 -17.62 14.91
CA THR A 103 -12.71 -16.67 14.85
C THR A 103 -11.73 -17.04 13.74
N VAL A 104 -11.34 -16.05 12.93
CA VAL A 104 -10.22 -16.12 12.00
C VAL A 104 -9.13 -15.17 12.48
N THR A 105 -7.89 -15.64 12.50
CA THR A 105 -6.72 -14.83 12.84
C THR A 105 -5.81 -14.73 11.62
N ILE A 106 -5.43 -13.52 11.23
CA ILE A 106 -4.45 -13.26 10.16
C ILE A 106 -3.25 -12.49 10.71
N GLY A 107 -2.10 -12.68 10.09
CA GLY A 107 -0.86 -11.96 10.39
C GLY A 107 -0.52 -10.95 9.30
N LEU A 108 -0.27 -9.71 9.69
CA LEU A 108 0.23 -8.63 8.83
C LEU A 108 1.55 -8.09 9.40
N LYS A 109 2.30 -7.33 8.59
CA LYS A 109 3.60 -6.77 8.99
C LYS A 109 3.45 -5.38 9.61
N LEU A 110 2.68 -4.51 8.97
CA LEU A 110 2.53 -3.12 9.41
C LEU A 110 1.34 -2.96 10.36
N ALA A 111 1.59 -2.37 11.53
CA ALA A 111 0.58 -2.11 12.54
C ALA A 111 0.15 -0.64 12.55
N PRO A 112 -1.14 -0.33 12.74
CA PRO A 112 -1.55 1.05 12.99
C PRO A 112 -1.16 1.46 14.42
N THR A 113 -0.64 2.68 14.56
CA THR A 113 -0.28 3.27 15.86
C THR A 113 -1.49 3.83 16.60
N ASN A 114 -2.52 4.23 15.86
CA ASN A 114 -3.83 4.66 16.34
C ASN A 114 -4.89 4.45 15.25
N LEU A 115 -6.16 4.75 15.53
CA LEU A 115 -7.30 4.50 14.61
C LEU A 115 -7.78 5.76 13.87
N ASP A 116 -7.13 6.91 14.03
CA ASP A 116 -7.56 8.16 13.39
C ASP A 116 -7.19 8.20 11.90
N ILE A 117 -8.01 7.55 11.07
CA ILE A 117 -7.82 7.44 9.62
C ILE A 117 -7.86 8.80 8.90
N ARG A 118 -8.43 9.85 9.50
CA ARG A 118 -8.49 11.18 8.89
C ARG A 118 -7.16 11.92 8.95
N ASN A 119 -6.37 11.69 10.01
CA ASN A 119 -5.13 12.42 10.27
C ASN A 119 -3.88 11.55 10.15
N GLN A 120 -3.96 10.26 10.53
CA GLN A 120 -2.82 9.36 10.51
C GLN A 120 -2.60 8.77 9.12
N SER A 121 -1.35 8.74 8.64
CA SER A 121 -0.97 8.04 7.40
C SER A 121 -0.75 6.54 7.62
N GLY A 122 -0.61 5.80 6.52
CA GLY A 122 -0.19 4.41 6.49
C GLY A 122 -1.27 3.44 5.99
N SER A 123 -0.85 2.50 5.14
CA SER A 123 -1.70 1.47 4.54
C SER A 123 -2.33 0.52 5.58
N ALA A 124 -1.69 0.35 6.74
CA ALA A 124 -2.23 -0.46 7.83
C ALA A 124 -3.61 0.00 8.30
N LEU A 125 -3.86 1.33 8.34
CA LEU A 125 -5.18 1.87 8.65
C LEU A 125 -6.19 1.62 7.54
N ASP A 126 -5.77 1.77 6.28
CA ASP A 126 -6.63 1.55 5.12
C ASP A 126 -7.08 0.09 5.06
N GLN A 127 -6.15 -0.86 5.19
CA GLN A 127 -6.43 -2.30 5.26
C GLN A 127 -7.40 -2.66 6.39
N LEU A 128 -7.26 -2.03 7.56
CA LEU A 128 -8.06 -2.34 8.73
C LEU A 128 -9.46 -1.72 8.66
N LEU A 129 -9.56 -0.45 8.26
CA LEU A 129 -10.75 0.36 8.50
C LEU A 129 -11.62 0.55 7.26
N ILE A 130 -11.02 0.71 6.04
CA ILE A 130 -11.80 0.98 4.82
C ILE A 130 -12.60 -0.26 4.42
N GLY A 131 -13.91 -0.11 4.27
CA GLY A 131 -14.84 -1.18 3.91
C GLY A 131 -15.10 -2.21 5.02
N ASN A 132 -14.28 -2.24 6.07
CA ASN A 132 -14.45 -3.16 7.20
C ASN A 132 -15.19 -2.50 8.37
N VAL A 133 -14.78 -1.29 8.74
CA VAL A 133 -15.35 -0.53 9.88
C VAL A 133 -16.06 0.73 9.37
N TYR A 134 -15.43 1.47 8.47
CA TYR A 134 -16.04 2.62 7.80
C TYR A 134 -16.39 2.25 6.37
N GLU A 135 -17.61 2.58 5.95
CA GLU A 135 -17.98 2.52 4.53
C GLU A 135 -17.74 3.87 3.86
N GLY A 136 -17.32 3.83 2.59
CA GLY A 136 -17.28 4.99 1.71
C GLY A 136 -18.52 5.10 0.86
N LEU A 137 -18.67 6.21 0.14
CA LEU A 137 -19.70 6.37 -0.89
C LEU A 137 -19.61 5.24 -1.92
N VAL A 138 -18.41 4.95 -2.36
CA VAL A 138 -18.06 3.87 -3.29
C VAL A 138 -16.87 3.08 -2.73
N VAL A 139 -16.55 1.92 -3.31
CA VAL A 139 -15.47 1.04 -2.86
C VAL A 139 -14.67 0.52 -4.05
N ARG A 140 -13.39 0.20 -3.86
CA ARG A 140 -12.57 -0.52 -4.85
C ARG A 140 -12.77 -2.02 -4.72
N ASN A 141 -12.90 -2.70 -5.85
CA ASN A 141 -12.85 -4.16 -5.89
C ASN A 141 -11.41 -4.67 -6.08
N SER A 142 -11.22 -6.00 -6.07
CA SER A 142 -9.90 -6.63 -6.25
C SER A 142 -9.24 -6.39 -7.62
N LYS A 143 -9.97 -5.80 -8.58
CA LYS A 143 -9.46 -5.38 -9.89
C LYS A 143 -9.16 -3.89 -9.94
N ASN A 144 -9.09 -3.23 -8.79
CA ASN A 144 -8.88 -1.77 -8.66
C ASN A 144 -9.97 -0.92 -9.36
N GLN A 145 -11.20 -1.42 -9.46
CA GLN A 145 -12.32 -0.75 -10.11
C GLN A 145 -13.32 -0.24 -9.08
N VAL A 146 -13.96 0.89 -9.40
CA VAL A 146 -15.03 1.48 -8.59
C VAL A 146 -16.28 0.59 -8.58
N SER A 147 -16.85 0.39 -7.41
CA SER A 147 -18.06 -0.40 -7.17
C SER A 147 -18.97 0.29 -6.15
N PRO A 148 -20.29 0.04 -6.17
CA PRO A 148 -21.23 0.55 -5.18
C PRO A 148 -20.85 0.18 -3.74
N SER A 149 -21.20 1.09 -2.79
CA SER A 149 -21.08 0.86 -1.34
C SER A 149 -22.25 1.56 -0.61
N LEU A 150 -22.02 2.69 0.09
CA LEU A 150 -23.14 3.48 0.65
C LEU A 150 -24.00 4.10 -0.45
N ALA A 151 -23.39 4.50 -1.57
CA ALA A 151 -24.14 4.83 -2.78
C ALA A 151 -24.42 3.55 -3.59
N GLU A 152 -25.69 3.27 -3.86
CA GLU A 152 -26.13 2.16 -4.72
C GLU A 152 -25.88 2.47 -6.20
N SER A 153 -25.94 3.75 -6.56
CA SER A 153 -25.65 4.27 -7.89
C SER A 153 -25.24 5.74 -7.83
N TRP A 154 -24.76 6.23 -8.95
CA TRP A 154 -24.43 7.65 -9.11
C TRP A 154 -24.62 8.08 -10.55
N ASP A 155 -24.92 9.38 -10.74
CA ASP A 155 -24.97 10.05 -12.02
C ASP A 155 -23.86 11.08 -12.13
N ILE A 156 -23.33 11.25 -13.35
CA ILE A 156 -22.36 12.29 -13.67
C ILE A 156 -22.97 13.16 -14.76
N SER A 157 -22.99 14.47 -14.53
CA SER A 157 -23.47 15.44 -15.55
C SER A 157 -22.60 15.38 -16.82
N LYS A 158 -23.17 15.74 -17.96
CA LYS A 158 -22.48 15.69 -19.27
C LYS A 158 -21.20 16.53 -19.32
N ASP A 159 -21.13 17.59 -18.54
CA ASP A 159 -19.96 18.45 -18.40
C ASP A 159 -18.92 17.90 -17.40
N GLY A 160 -19.22 16.79 -16.72
CA GLY A 160 -18.34 16.17 -15.72
C GLY A 160 -18.18 16.96 -14.43
N LEU A 161 -19.01 17.96 -14.19
CA LEU A 161 -18.87 18.85 -13.03
C LEU A 161 -19.70 18.41 -11.83
N THR A 162 -20.85 17.72 -12.05
CA THR A 162 -21.76 17.34 -10.98
C THR A 162 -21.84 15.82 -10.86
N TYR A 163 -21.59 15.32 -9.64
CA TYR A 163 -21.71 13.92 -9.27
C TYR A 163 -22.83 13.79 -8.26
N THR A 164 -23.89 13.04 -8.60
CA THR A 164 -25.06 12.81 -7.76
C THR A 164 -25.07 11.37 -7.29
N PHE A 165 -24.93 11.15 -5.99
CA PHE A 165 -24.88 9.83 -5.35
C PHE A 165 -26.23 9.48 -4.75
N HIS A 166 -26.80 8.32 -5.13
CA HIS A 166 -28.04 7.76 -4.58
C HIS A 166 -27.69 6.76 -3.47
N MET A 167 -27.94 7.14 -2.22
CA MET A 167 -27.49 6.39 -1.05
C MET A 167 -28.53 5.37 -0.60
N ARG A 168 -28.06 4.25 -0.04
CA ARG A 168 -28.89 3.23 0.61
C ARG A 168 -29.72 3.85 1.76
N LYS A 169 -30.99 3.42 1.86
CA LYS A 169 -31.93 3.94 2.86
C LYS A 169 -31.88 3.20 4.21
N ASP A 170 -31.24 2.04 4.25
CA ASP A 170 -31.20 1.14 5.40
C ASP A 170 -29.88 1.22 6.19
N ALA A 171 -28.93 2.07 5.76
CA ALA A 171 -27.64 2.21 6.40
C ALA A 171 -27.75 2.84 7.80
N VAL A 172 -27.02 2.23 8.76
CA VAL A 172 -26.94 2.71 10.14
C VAL A 172 -25.52 2.63 10.65
N PHE A 173 -25.14 3.57 11.49
CA PHE A 173 -23.87 3.49 12.21
C PHE A 173 -23.90 2.43 13.33
N SER A 174 -22.75 1.98 13.77
CA SER A 174 -22.62 0.96 14.81
C SER A 174 -23.25 1.34 16.16
N ASN A 175 -23.31 2.62 16.48
CA ASN A 175 -24.01 3.15 17.64
C ASN A 175 -25.57 3.16 17.48
N GLY A 176 -26.06 2.94 16.25
CA GLY A 176 -27.50 2.89 15.93
C GLY A 176 -28.06 4.17 15.33
N HIS A 177 -27.28 5.22 15.17
CA HIS A 177 -27.72 6.40 14.43
C HIS A 177 -27.97 6.04 12.95
N LYS A 178 -29.03 6.59 12.38
CA LYS A 178 -29.34 6.44 10.96
C LYS A 178 -28.30 7.19 10.14
N LEU A 179 -27.78 6.55 9.11
CA LEU A 179 -26.85 7.18 8.17
C LEU A 179 -27.67 7.82 7.04
N THR A 180 -27.40 9.09 6.77
CA THR A 180 -28.08 9.88 5.74
C THR A 180 -27.09 10.64 4.86
N ALA A 181 -27.57 11.24 3.78
CA ALA A 181 -26.77 12.12 2.93
C ALA A 181 -26.21 13.34 3.66
N LYS A 182 -26.82 13.75 4.80
CA LYS A 182 -26.30 14.83 5.66
C LYS A 182 -25.02 14.43 6.39
N ASP A 183 -24.80 13.13 6.64
CA ASP A 183 -23.54 12.62 7.21
C ASP A 183 -22.46 12.59 6.13
N ALA A 184 -22.82 12.25 4.89
CA ALA A 184 -21.91 12.32 3.74
C ALA A 184 -21.49 13.76 3.44
N GLU A 185 -22.44 14.70 3.42
CA GLU A 185 -22.20 16.14 3.28
C GLU A 185 -21.23 16.65 4.35
N TRP A 186 -21.51 16.35 5.61
CA TRP A 186 -20.65 16.78 6.71
C TRP A 186 -19.26 16.18 6.60
N SER A 187 -19.16 14.87 6.34
CA SER A 187 -17.87 14.16 6.24
C SER A 187 -16.99 14.72 5.13
N PHE A 188 -17.58 14.96 3.95
CA PHE A 188 -16.86 15.49 2.80
C PHE A 188 -16.45 16.96 2.98
N ASN A 189 -17.34 17.80 3.55
CA ASN A 189 -17.01 19.18 3.84
C ASN A 189 -15.93 19.30 4.93
N GLU A 190 -15.92 18.43 5.95
CA GLU A 190 -14.83 18.34 6.92
C GLU A 190 -13.51 17.90 6.26
N LEU A 191 -13.56 16.91 5.36
CA LEU A 191 -12.38 16.47 4.60
C LEU A 191 -11.71 17.67 3.89
N VAL A 192 -12.51 18.45 3.16
CA VAL A 192 -12.00 19.58 2.35
C VAL A 192 -11.56 20.74 3.25
N SER A 193 -12.39 21.14 4.20
CA SER A 193 -12.12 22.33 5.04
C SER A 193 -10.97 22.12 6.04
N LYS A 194 -10.84 20.91 6.60
CA LYS A 194 -9.77 20.54 7.55
C LYS A 194 -8.52 20.01 6.88
N GLN A 195 -8.53 19.86 5.57
CA GLN A 195 -7.41 19.28 4.80
C GLN A 195 -7.00 17.90 5.33
N TYR A 196 -8.00 17.05 5.66
CA TYR A 196 -7.74 15.66 6.06
C TYR A 196 -7.10 14.86 4.92
N ARG A 197 -6.51 13.74 5.25
CA ARG A 197 -5.87 12.81 4.30
C ARG A 197 -6.82 12.44 3.15
N GLY A 198 -6.37 12.63 1.93
CA GLY A 198 -7.15 12.43 0.71
C GLY A 198 -7.87 13.68 0.18
N SER A 199 -7.84 14.80 0.91
CA SER A 199 -8.48 16.06 0.44
C SER A 199 -7.89 16.60 -0.87
N ASN A 200 -6.61 16.35 -1.11
CA ASN A 200 -5.92 16.74 -2.34
C ASN A 200 -6.35 15.95 -3.58
N MET A 201 -7.04 14.81 -3.41
CA MET A 201 -7.43 13.92 -4.51
C MET A 201 -8.81 14.24 -5.09
N VAL A 202 -9.63 15.01 -4.38
CA VAL A 202 -11.03 15.29 -4.81
C VAL A 202 -11.15 16.42 -5.82
N GLY A 203 -10.05 17.06 -6.20
CA GLY A 203 -10.04 18.16 -7.19
C GLY A 203 -10.55 19.48 -6.63
N LYS A 204 -10.90 20.40 -7.51
CA LYS A 204 -11.40 21.74 -7.15
C LYS A 204 -12.90 21.71 -6.88
N VAL A 205 -13.27 21.51 -5.62
CA VAL A 205 -14.66 21.45 -5.20
C VAL A 205 -15.29 22.85 -5.23
N GLU A 206 -16.48 22.98 -5.83
CA GLU A 206 -17.34 24.17 -5.76
C GLU A 206 -18.28 24.06 -4.56
N SER A 207 -18.99 22.92 -4.44
CA SER A 207 -19.92 22.65 -3.33
C SER A 207 -20.12 21.15 -3.13
N ALA A 208 -20.51 20.76 -1.92
CA ALA A 208 -20.96 19.42 -1.61
C ALA A 208 -22.15 19.52 -0.65
N LYS A 209 -23.30 18.93 -1.00
CA LYS A 209 -24.56 19.09 -0.25
C LYS A 209 -25.45 17.86 -0.35
N ALA A 210 -26.21 17.60 0.71
CA ALA A 210 -27.36 16.71 0.68
C ALA A 210 -28.55 17.43 0.07
N THR A 211 -29.09 16.93 -1.03
CA THR A 211 -30.30 17.51 -1.67
C THR A 211 -31.57 16.95 -1.04
N ASP A 212 -31.50 15.74 -0.50
CA ASP A 212 -32.49 15.11 0.37
C ASP A 212 -31.80 14.13 1.35
N ASP A 213 -32.56 13.33 2.11
CA ASP A 213 -31.98 12.41 3.12
C ASP A 213 -31.12 11.30 2.51
N TYR A 214 -31.21 11.01 1.19
CA TYR A 214 -30.53 9.90 0.53
C TYR A 214 -29.86 10.28 -0.78
N THR A 215 -29.83 11.56 -1.11
CA THR A 215 -29.14 12.06 -2.30
C THR A 215 -28.06 13.06 -1.89
N PHE A 216 -26.82 12.73 -2.23
CA PHE A 216 -25.65 13.56 -1.96
C PHE A 216 -25.04 14.03 -3.29
N GLU A 217 -24.80 15.32 -3.43
CA GLU A 217 -24.25 15.95 -4.63
C GLU A 217 -22.90 16.59 -4.35
N ILE A 218 -21.91 16.31 -5.21
CA ILE A 218 -20.62 17.00 -5.25
C ILE A 218 -20.57 17.77 -6.58
N LYS A 219 -20.31 19.08 -6.50
CA LYS A 219 -20.07 19.92 -7.66
C LYS A 219 -18.62 20.39 -7.70
N LEU A 220 -17.97 20.24 -8.83
CA LEU A 220 -16.60 20.62 -9.09
C LEU A 220 -16.54 21.92 -9.92
N LYS A 221 -15.43 22.67 -9.82
CA LYS A 221 -15.13 23.84 -10.66
C LYS A 221 -14.59 23.44 -12.03
N GLU A 222 -14.02 22.26 -12.16
CA GLU A 222 -13.50 21.65 -13.38
C GLU A 222 -13.67 20.13 -13.29
N PRO A 223 -13.81 19.41 -14.42
CA PRO A 223 -13.98 17.98 -14.43
C PRO A 223 -12.78 17.27 -13.77
N ASN A 224 -13.05 16.15 -13.10
CA ASN A 224 -12.04 15.29 -12.50
C ASN A 224 -12.39 13.82 -12.73
N SER A 225 -11.79 13.18 -13.74
CA SER A 225 -12.06 11.78 -14.10
C SER A 225 -11.66 10.78 -13.02
N THR A 226 -10.83 11.18 -12.05
CA THR A 226 -10.36 10.32 -10.94
C THR A 226 -11.17 10.49 -9.66
N LEU A 227 -12.17 11.37 -9.61
CA LEU A 227 -12.95 11.63 -8.39
C LEU A 227 -13.57 10.36 -7.81
N LEU A 228 -14.26 9.56 -8.63
CA LEU A 228 -14.89 8.31 -8.15
C LEU A 228 -13.86 7.35 -7.56
N TRP A 229 -12.69 7.24 -8.19
CA TRP A 229 -11.60 6.41 -7.66
C TRP A 229 -11.08 6.95 -6.32
N ALA A 230 -10.87 8.27 -6.20
CA ALA A 230 -10.47 8.91 -4.95
C ALA A 230 -11.47 8.65 -3.82
N LEU A 231 -12.78 8.67 -4.14
CA LEU A 231 -13.86 8.39 -3.20
C LEU A 231 -13.95 6.90 -2.76
N CYS A 232 -13.24 5.99 -3.41
CA CYS A 232 -13.11 4.62 -2.91
C CYS A 232 -12.15 4.50 -1.72
N GLY A 233 -11.30 5.50 -1.49
CA GLY A 233 -10.36 5.59 -0.37
C GLY A 233 -10.90 6.47 0.76
N ARG A 234 -9.97 7.08 1.48
CA ARG A 234 -10.27 7.94 2.65
C ARG A 234 -11.19 9.11 2.34
N SER A 235 -11.10 9.63 1.11
CA SER A 235 -11.87 10.81 0.68
C SER A 235 -13.37 10.58 0.63
N GLY A 236 -13.81 9.34 0.46
CA GLY A 236 -15.23 9.00 0.38
C GLY A 236 -15.82 8.42 1.65
N LEU A 237 -15.05 8.27 2.74
CA LEU A 237 -15.54 7.70 3.99
C LEU A 237 -16.61 8.58 4.63
N VAL A 238 -17.67 7.94 5.11
CA VAL A 238 -18.78 8.64 5.79
C VAL A 238 -18.72 8.36 7.28
N PHE A 239 -18.70 9.44 8.06
CA PHE A 239 -18.61 9.44 9.53
C PHE A 239 -19.90 9.95 10.14
N ASP A 240 -20.24 9.45 11.32
CA ASP A 240 -21.38 9.92 12.10
C ASP A 240 -21.07 11.31 12.69
N LYS A 241 -21.76 12.34 12.17
CA LYS A 241 -21.59 13.74 12.61
C LYS A 241 -22.02 14.00 14.05
N LEU A 242 -22.84 13.13 14.62
CA LEU A 242 -23.34 13.25 15.99
C LEU A 242 -22.50 12.46 17.00
N ALA A 243 -21.66 11.53 16.53
CA ALA A 243 -20.87 10.70 17.41
C ALA A 243 -19.71 11.50 18.04
N LYS A 244 -19.54 11.31 19.35
CA LYS A 244 -18.41 11.85 20.12
C LYS A 244 -17.58 10.70 20.66
N TYR A 245 -16.35 10.57 20.17
CA TYR A 245 -15.41 9.51 20.57
C TYR A 245 -13.96 9.95 20.30
N ASP A 246 -13.03 9.32 20.99
CA ASP A 246 -11.60 9.50 20.68
C ASP A 246 -11.25 8.64 19.45
N ALA A 247 -11.07 9.30 18.30
CA ALA A 247 -10.76 8.64 17.04
C ALA A 247 -9.41 7.89 17.06
N LYS A 248 -8.50 8.18 18.00
CA LYS A 248 -7.22 7.46 18.12
C LYS A 248 -7.39 6.06 18.67
N THR A 249 -8.41 5.82 19.47
CA THR A 249 -8.62 4.55 20.19
C THR A 249 -9.93 3.86 19.85
N GLN A 250 -10.88 4.56 19.24
CA GLN A 250 -12.22 4.08 18.93
C GLN A 250 -12.60 4.37 17.47
N ALA A 251 -13.54 3.59 16.94
CA ALA A 251 -14.10 3.79 15.61
C ALA A 251 -15.61 3.52 15.63
N ILE A 252 -16.40 4.48 15.17
CA ILE A 252 -17.84 4.38 15.00
C ILE A 252 -18.15 4.54 13.51
N GLY A 253 -18.25 3.43 12.81
CA GLY A 253 -18.54 3.36 11.39
C GLY A 253 -19.84 2.63 11.09
N SER A 254 -20.16 2.47 9.82
CA SER A 254 -21.35 1.74 9.32
C SER A 254 -21.00 0.35 8.76
N GLY A 255 -19.72 -0.04 8.78
CA GLY A 255 -19.22 -1.25 8.14
C GLY A 255 -19.63 -2.57 8.82
N PRO A 256 -19.25 -3.71 8.18
CA PRO A 256 -19.62 -5.06 8.65
C PRO A 256 -18.95 -5.49 9.94
N TYR A 257 -17.90 -4.78 10.39
CA TYR A 257 -17.20 -5.05 11.65
C TYR A 257 -17.14 -3.82 12.56
N LEU A 258 -17.01 -4.11 13.86
CA LEU A 258 -16.75 -3.17 14.95
C LEU A 258 -15.34 -3.41 15.47
N ILE A 259 -14.65 -2.38 15.96
CA ILE A 259 -13.43 -2.55 16.77
C ILE A 259 -13.87 -3.03 18.17
N GLU A 260 -13.60 -4.29 18.48
CA GLU A 260 -13.81 -4.85 19.83
C GLU A 260 -12.63 -4.52 20.74
N LYS A 261 -11.40 -4.62 20.22
CA LYS A 261 -10.17 -4.31 20.96
C LYS A 261 -9.09 -3.80 20.03
N PHE A 262 -8.43 -2.73 20.42
CA PHE A 262 -7.27 -2.19 19.78
C PHE A 262 -6.07 -2.22 20.73
N MET A 263 -5.00 -2.89 20.31
CA MET A 263 -3.72 -2.94 21.03
C MET A 263 -2.63 -2.48 20.02
N PRO A 264 -2.16 -1.24 20.13
CA PRO A 264 -1.17 -0.70 19.20
C PRO A 264 0.05 -1.61 19.07
N ASN A 265 0.54 -1.77 17.85
CA ASN A 265 1.70 -2.59 17.49
C ASN A 265 1.59 -4.11 17.81
N ASP A 266 0.47 -4.60 18.32
CA ASP A 266 0.25 -6.02 18.63
C ASP A 266 -0.89 -6.60 17.79
N ARG A 267 -2.12 -6.19 18.07
CA ARG A 267 -3.30 -6.74 17.37
C ARG A 267 -4.52 -5.86 17.42
N VAL A 268 -5.43 -6.11 16.50
CA VAL A 268 -6.79 -5.58 16.51
C VAL A 268 -7.78 -6.74 16.49
N VAL A 269 -8.80 -6.66 17.33
CA VAL A 269 -9.91 -7.62 17.36
C VAL A 269 -11.14 -6.93 16.80
N LEU A 270 -11.67 -7.51 15.74
CA LEU A 270 -12.90 -7.07 15.09
C LEU A 270 -14.02 -8.05 15.44
N LYS A 271 -15.20 -7.51 15.72
CA LYS A 271 -16.44 -8.26 15.96
C LYS A 271 -17.46 -7.93 14.87
N ALA A 272 -18.16 -8.93 14.35
CA ALA A 272 -19.23 -8.73 13.38
C ALA A 272 -20.27 -7.71 13.88
N ASN A 273 -20.64 -6.76 13.03
CA ASN A 273 -21.62 -5.72 13.34
C ASN A 273 -23.05 -6.27 13.13
N PRO A 274 -23.83 -6.51 14.18
CA PRO A 274 -25.17 -7.06 14.04
C PRO A 274 -26.17 -6.08 13.41
N LYS A 275 -25.82 -4.80 13.34
CA LYS A 275 -26.64 -3.76 12.73
C LYS A 275 -26.34 -3.54 11.24
N TYR A 276 -25.30 -4.18 10.71
CA TYR A 276 -24.93 -4.02 9.31
C TYR A 276 -26.02 -4.55 8.36
N LYS A 277 -26.40 -3.75 7.37
CA LYS A 277 -27.46 -4.07 6.40
C LYS A 277 -26.96 -4.14 4.95
N GLY A 278 -25.67 -3.81 4.71
CA GLY A 278 -25.10 -3.83 3.36
C GLY A 278 -24.86 -5.23 2.81
N THR A 279 -24.36 -5.29 1.58
CA THR A 279 -24.11 -6.55 0.86
C THR A 279 -22.87 -7.30 1.36
N ASN A 280 -21.92 -6.61 1.99
CA ASN A 280 -20.64 -7.13 2.46
C ASN A 280 -20.72 -7.69 3.88
N THR A 281 -21.72 -8.55 4.16
CA THR A 281 -21.93 -9.11 5.49
C THR A 281 -20.74 -9.92 5.97
N ALA A 282 -20.37 -9.74 7.26
CA ALA A 282 -19.33 -10.50 7.92
C ALA A 282 -19.61 -12.02 7.89
N LYS A 283 -18.69 -12.81 7.34
CA LYS A 283 -18.82 -14.27 7.25
C LYS A 283 -18.25 -14.99 8.46
N THR A 284 -17.54 -14.28 9.32
CA THR A 284 -16.94 -14.77 10.57
C THR A 284 -17.31 -13.83 11.70
N GLU A 285 -17.67 -14.37 12.86
CA GLU A 285 -18.09 -13.58 14.03
C GLU A 285 -16.97 -12.65 14.52
N LYS A 286 -15.72 -13.14 14.52
CA LYS A 286 -14.56 -12.43 15.04
C LYS A 286 -13.35 -12.57 14.12
N ILE A 287 -12.72 -11.45 13.80
CA ILE A 287 -11.42 -11.41 13.11
C ILE A 287 -10.37 -10.86 14.06
N VAL A 288 -9.24 -11.53 14.16
CA VAL A 288 -8.04 -11.04 14.86
C VAL A 288 -6.97 -10.73 13.81
N VAL A 289 -6.58 -9.47 13.72
CA VAL A 289 -5.43 -9.05 12.92
C VAL A 289 -4.25 -8.90 13.87
N ARG A 290 -3.26 -9.79 13.74
CA ARG A 290 -1.99 -9.72 14.49
C ARG A 290 -0.91 -9.10 13.63
N TYR A 291 -0.03 -8.33 14.27
CA TYR A 291 1.07 -7.67 13.58
C TYR A 291 2.40 -8.26 14.03
N PHE A 292 3.25 -8.60 13.06
CA PHE A 292 4.53 -9.24 13.31
C PHE A 292 5.66 -8.39 12.77
N VAL A 293 6.52 -7.91 13.64
CA VAL A 293 7.76 -7.22 13.28
C VAL A 293 8.81 -8.27 12.85
N ASP A 294 8.88 -9.39 13.58
CA ASP A 294 9.79 -10.50 13.32
C ASP A 294 9.17 -11.54 12.37
N ASP A 295 9.87 -11.82 11.27
CA ASP A 295 9.41 -12.73 10.24
C ASP A 295 9.39 -14.20 10.72
N ASN A 296 10.32 -14.62 11.62
CA ASN A 296 10.32 -15.98 12.15
C ASN A 296 9.12 -16.21 13.07
N ALA A 297 8.81 -15.23 13.92
CA ALA A 297 7.60 -15.29 14.76
C ALA A 297 6.31 -15.37 13.93
N ALA A 298 6.26 -14.68 12.78
CA ALA A 298 5.14 -14.78 11.84
C ALA A 298 5.04 -16.19 11.24
N ILE A 299 6.16 -16.77 10.80
CA ILE A 299 6.25 -18.13 10.23
C ILE A 299 5.82 -19.18 11.25
N ASP A 300 6.31 -19.08 12.48
CA ASP A 300 5.95 -19.98 13.58
C ASP A 300 4.45 -19.88 13.88
N ALA A 301 3.88 -18.69 13.85
CA ALA A 301 2.45 -18.49 14.03
C ALA A 301 1.59 -19.16 12.96
N LEU A 302 2.00 -19.11 11.67
CA LEU A 302 1.30 -19.81 10.58
C LEU A 302 1.51 -21.32 10.66
N SER A 303 2.73 -21.78 10.96
CA SER A 303 3.09 -23.20 11.06
C SER A 303 2.32 -23.90 12.18
N SER A 304 2.23 -23.24 13.35
CA SER A 304 1.47 -23.73 14.52
C SER A 304 -0.06 -23.61 14.37
N GLY A 305 -0.54 -22.87 13.36
CA GLY A 305 -1.96 -22.59 13.17
C GLY A 305 -2.50 -21.46 14.08
N SER A 306 -1.62 -20.72 14.77
CA SER A 306 -2.02 -19.54 15.57
C SER A 306 -2.53 -18.40 14.69
N VAL A 307 -2.13 -18.35 13.42
CA VAL A 307 -2.74 -17.53 12.37
C VAL A 307 -3.07 -18.42 11.17
N GLN A 308 -4.05 -18.03 10.38
CA GLN A 308 -4.50 -18.76 9.21
C GLN A 308 -4.00 -18.17 7.88
N ALA A 309 -3.45 -16.97 7.92
CA ALA A 309 -2.78 -16.33 6.78
C ALA A 309 -1.68 -15.37 7.23
N LEU A 310 -0.69 -15.17 6.36
CA LEU A 310 0.35 -14.13 6.46
C LEU A 310 0.41 -13.34 5.15
N ALA A 311 0.48 -12.00 5.23
CA ALA A 311 0.70 -11.10 4.11
C ALA A 311 1.36 -9.78 4.60
N PRO A 312 2.54 -9.37 4.06
CA PRO A 312 3.39 -10.13 3.15
C PRO A 312 4.19 -11.23 3.83
N ILE A 313 4.69 -12.18 3.03
CA ILE A 313 5.74 -13.12 3.42
C ILE A 313 6.82 -13.12 2.32
N SER A 314 8.10 -13.09 2.66
CA SER A 314 9.17 -13.12 1.66
C SER A 314 9.19 -14.42 0.87
N GLY A 315 9.65 -14.37 -0.40
CA GLY A 315 9.65 -15.54 -1.27
C GLY A 315 10.45 -16.74 -0.72
N GLN A 316 11.55 -16.48 -0.01
CA GLN A 316 12.39 -17.52 0.62
C GLN A 316 11.67 -18.13 1.83
N LEU A 317 11.11 -17.31 2.69
CA LEU A 317 10.39 -17.74 3.88
C LEU A 317 9.05 -18.41 3.57
N ALA A 318 8.48 -18.15 2.39
CA ALA A 318 7.28 -18.82 1.89
C ALA A 318 7.54 -20.26 1.41
N LYS A 319 8.81 -20.65 1.18
CA LYS A 319 9.16 -21.96 0.60
C LYS A 319 8.58 -23.15 1.37
N PRO A 320 8.70 -23.28 2.70
CA PRO A 320 8.13 -24.42 3.43
C PRO A 320 6.62 -24.58 3.24
N PHE A 321 5.90 -23.46 3.12
CA PHE A 321 4.46 -23.46 2.89
C PHE A 321 4.09 -23.78 1.43
N LYS A 322 4.93 -23.40 0.46
CA LYS A 322 4.78 -23.82 -0.94
C LYS A 322 4.98 -25.33 -1.11
N ASP A 323 5.97 -25.90 -0.41
CA ASP A 323 6.30 -27.31 -0.47
C ASP A 323 5.19 -28.17 0.16
N ASP A 324 4.48 -27.70 1.20
CA ASP A 324 3.29 -28.33 1.77
C ASP A 324 1.99 -27.79 1.13
N SER A 325 1.87 -27.98 -0.17
CA SER A 325 0.71 -27.54 -0.94
C SER A 325 -0.60 -28.30 -0.62
N LYS A 326 -0.57 -29.30 0.23
CA LYS A 326 -1.78 -29.96 0.75
C LYS A 326 -2.43 -29.12 1.83
N LYS A 327 -1.64 -28.48 2.69
CA LYS A 327 -2.09 -27.68 3.83
C LYS A 327 -2.22 -26.19 3.50
N TYR A 328 -1.35 -25.66 2.63
CA TYR A 328 -1.26 -24.23 2.38
C TYR A 328 -1.53 -23.87 0.92
N ASP A 329 -2.00 -22.64 0.69
CA ASP A 329 -2.06 -21.96 -0.59
C ASP A 329 -1.18 -20.72 -0.53
N VAL A 330 -0.13 -20.67 -1.38
CA VAL A 330 0.85 -19.60 -1.39
C VAL A 330 0.90 -19.00 -2.79
N ARG A 331 0.58 -17.72 -2.89
CA ARG A 331 0.57 -16.99 -4.16
C ARG A 331 1.13 -15.59 -4.02
N ALA A 332 1.74 -15.09 -5.09
CA ALA A 332 2.02 -13.68 -5.26
C ALA A 332 0.84 -13.03 -5.98
N GLY A 333 0.27 -12.02 -5.36
CA GLY A 333 -0.86 -11.25 -5.90
C GLY A 333 -0.39 -10.03 -6.69
N ASN A 334 -1.21 -9.54 -7.59
CA ASN A 334 -0.93 -8.32 -8.33
C ASN A 334 -1.19 -7.09 -7.45
N GLY A 335 -0.35 -6.07 -7.62
CA GLY A 335 -0.44 -4.78 -6.97
C GLY A 335 -0.14 -3.65 -7.95
N THR A 336 -0.13 -2.43 -7.45
CA THR A 336 0.16 -1.22 -8.24
C THR A 336 1.58 -0.68 -8.03
N ASP A 337 2.36 -1.31 -7.16
CA ASP A 337 3.72 -0.92 -6.81
C ASP A 337 4.68 -1.03 -7.99
N LYS A 338 5.40 0.03 -8.27
CA LYS A 338 6.33 0.16 -9.40
C LYS A 338 7.72 0.47 -8.89
N PHE A 339 8.66 -0.44 -9.10
CA PHE A 339 10.06 -0.18 -8.76
C PHE A 339 10.75 0.54 -9.93
N VAL A 340 10.97 1.84 -9.76
CA VAL A 340 11.37 2.75 -10.84
C VAL A 340 12.84 3.12 -10.70
N LEU A 341 13.62 2.90 -11.77
CA LEU A 341 14.96 3.47 -11.96
C LEU A 341 14.81 4.79 -12.73
N ALA A 342 14.70 5.88 -12.02
CA ALA A 342 14.61 7.22 -12.59
C ALA A 342 15.95 7.67 -13.17
N MET A 343 15.92 8.33 -14.32
CA MET A 343 17.06 8.94 -14.99
C MET A 343 16.83 10.45 -15.03
N ASN A 344 17.71 11.23 -14.41
CA ASN A 344 17.54 12.69 -14.35
C ASN A 344 17.54 13.31 -15.75
N MET A 345 16.37 13.74 -16.21
CA MET A 345 16.21 14.28 -17.56
C MET A 345 16.97 15.60 -17.80
N LYS A 346 17.36 16.28 -16.71
CA LYS A 346 18.17 17.51 -16.75
C LYS A 346 19.64 17.27 -16.43
N GLY A 347 20.01 16.02 -16.11
CA GLY A 347 21.40 15.62 -15.85
C GLY A 347 22.26 15.73 -17.11
N GLU A 348 23.49 16.20 -16.98
CA GLU A 348 24.38 16.43 -18.12
C GLU A 348 24.57 15.18 -18.98
N ARG A 349 24.69 14.00 -18.36
CA ARG A 349 24.92 12.70 -19.02
C ARG A 349 23.64 12.01 -19.44
N THR A 350 22.59 12.12 -18.63
CA THR A 350 21.31 11.41 -18.81
C THR A 350 20.29 12.20 -19.66
N LYS A 351 20.58 13.46 -20.02
CA LYS A 351 19.74 14.23 -20.97
C LYS A 351 19.71 13.63 -22.38
N ASP A 352 20.80 12.95 -22.82
CA ASP A 352 20.83 12.29 -24.13
C ASP A 352 19.96 11.02 -24.10
N LYS A 353 18.97 10.97 -24.98
CA LYS A 353 18.03 9.84 -25.09
C LYS A 353 18.76 8.52 -25.39
N ARG A 354 19.84 8.55 -26.16
CA ARG A 354 20.61 7.33 -26.50
C ARG A 354 21.24 6.69 -25.27
N VAL A 355 21.74 7.50 -24.34
CA VAL A 355 22.25 7.00 -23.03
C VAL A 355 21.14 6.31 -22.26
N ARG A 356 19.97 6.94 -22.14
CA ARG A 356 18.83 6.36 -21.41
C ARG A 356 18.33 5.07 -22.07
N GLN A 357 18.26 5.05 -23.39
CA GLN A 357 17.90 3.84 -24.14
C GLN A 357 18.94 2.74 -23.97
N ALA A 358 20.25 3.08 -23.97
CA ALA A 358 21.32 2.12 -23.73
C ALA A 358 21.19 1.48 -22.33
N ILE A 359 20.89 2.27 -21.30
CA ILE A 359 20.62 1.77 -19.94
C ILE A 359 19.47 0.76 -19.98
N ARG A 360 18.34 1.09 -20.60
CA ARG A 360 17.17 0.20 -20.69
C ARG A 360 17.46 -1.09 -21.44
N TYR A 361 18.20 -1.05 -22.56
CA TYR A 361 18.61 -2.26 -23.31
C TYR A 361 19.63 -3.12 -22.55
N ALA A 362 20.47 -2.52 -21.70
CA ALA A 362 21.48 -3.25 -20.94
C ALA A 362 20.90 -4.00 -19.73
N ILE A 363 19.72 -3.62 -19.23
CA ILE A 363 19.11 -4.21 -18.04
C ILE A 363 18.42 -5.54 -18.39
N ASP A 364 18.83 -6.62 -17.73
CA ASP A 364 18.14 -7.91 -17.77
C ASP A 364 17.13 -8.01 -16.62
N HIS A 365 15.89 -7.58 -16.90
CA HIS A 365 14.78 -7.62 -15.95
C HIS A 365 14.48 -9.04 -15.44
N LYS A 366 14.67 -10.06 -16.29
CA LYS A 366 14.42 -11.46 -15.88
C LYS A 366 15.39 -11.88 -14.78
N GLN A 367 16.66 -11.47 -14.89
CA GLN A 367 17.68 -11.76 -13.88
C GLN A 367 17.37 -11.02 -12.57
N ILE A 368 16.96 -9.75 -12.64
CA ILE A 368 16.56 -8.98 -11.45
C ILE A 368 15.37 -9.65 -10.76
N ILE A 369 14.31 -9.95 -11.50
CA ILE A 369 13.12 -10.61 -10.98
C ILE A 369 13.47 -11.99 -10.37
N ALA A 370 14.31 -12.77 -11.05
CA ALA A 370 14.74 -14.09 -10.56
C ALA A 370 15.48 -14.00 -9.22
N SER A 371 16.39 -13.01 -9.06
CA SER A 371 17.12 -12.79 -7.81
C SER A 371 16.22 -12.43 -6.62
N ARG A 372 15.04 -11.88 -6.90
CA ARG A 372 14.02 -11.53 -5.92
C ARG A 372 13.02 -12.68 -5.62
N GLY A 373 13.28 -13.87 -6.15
CA GLY A 373 12.42 -15.04 -5.96
C GLY A 373 11.45 -15.32 -7.11
N GLY A 374 11.55 -14.58 -8.22
CA GLY A 374 10.82 -14.85 -9.46
C GLY A 374 9.32 -14.60 -9.42
N VAL A 375 8.84 -13.81 -8.46
CA VAL A 375 7.39 -13.57 -8.27
C VAL A 375 6.91 -12.24 -8.85
N ASP A 376 7.79 -11.25 -8.96
CA ASP A 376 7.46 -9.93 -9.51
C ASP A 376 7.16 -10.01 -11.01
N LEU A 377 6.48 -9.02 -11.57
CA LEU A 377 6.16 -8.95 -12.99
C LEU A 377 7.07 -7.94 -13.69
N ALA A 378 7.44 -8.27 -14.93
CA ALA A 378 8.08 -7.28 -15.79
C ALA A 378 7.12 -6.11 -16.06
N LEU A 379 7.65 -4.89 -16.07
CA LEU A 379 6.89 -3.68 -16.35
C LEU A 379 7.65 -2.83 -17.37
N GLY A 380 6.98 -2.46 -18.46
CA GLY A 380 7.62 -1.73 -19.57
C GLY A 380 7.34 -0.23 -19.59
N GLY A 381 6.51 0.28 -18.68
CA GLY A 381 6.07 1.66 -18.67
C GLY A 381 5.47 2.11 -17.33
N PRO A 382 4.99 3.35 -17.24
CA PRO A 382 4.60 3.99 -15.98
C PRO A 382 3.31 3.47 -15.36
N ILE A 383 2.48 2.72 -16.10
CA ILE A 383 1.17 2.26 -15.64
C ILE A 383 1.23 0.75 -15.37
N PRO A 384 0.98 0.27 -14.15
CA PRO A 384 0.90 -1.15 -13.82
C PRO A 384 -0.43 -1.77 -14.30
N SER A 385 -0.49 -3.10 -14.37
CA SER A 385 -1.60 -3.83 -15.02
C SER A 385 -2.98 -3.62 -14.39
N LEU A 386 -3.04 -3.16 -13.15
CA LEU A 386 -4.29 -2.88 -12.45
C LEU A 386 -4.74 -1.41 -12.55
N ASP A 387 -3.94 -0.54 -13.12
CA ASP A 387 -4.29 0.88 -13.29
C ASP A 387 -4.86 1.17 -14.68
N PRO A 388 -5.71 2.19 -14.80
CA PRO A 388 -6.30 2.61 -16.05
C PRO A 388 -5.26 3.03 -17.08
N GLY A 389 -5.44 2.58 -18.32
CA GLY A 389 -4.52 2.91 -19.42
C GLY A 389 -3.30 1.99 -19.51
N TYR A 390 -3.27 0.90 -18.75
CA TYR A 390 -2.20 -0.11 -18.89
C TYR A 390 -2.09 -0.63 -20.32
N GLU A 391 -0.86 -0.71 -20.77
CA GLU A 391 -0.44 -1.39 -22.01
C GLU A 391 0.83 -2.19 -21.71
N ASP A 392 0.95 -3.41 -22.24
CA ASP A 392 2.20 -4.17 -22.13
C ASP A 392 3.26 -3.56 -23.05
N LEU A 393 4.16 -2.77 -22.46
CA LEU A 393 5.27 -2.10 -23.13
C LEU A 393 6.62 -2.81 -22.92
N THR A 394 6.63 -4.02 -22.34
CA THR A 394 7.86 -4.77 -22.01
C THR A 394 8.73 -5.10 -23.25
N LYS A 395 8.12 -5.10 -24.44
CA LYS A 395 8.81 -5.39 -25.70
C LYS A 395 9.49 -4.17 -26.33
N LEU A 396 9.29 -2.95 -25.80
CA LEU A 396 9.95 -1.75 -26.36
C LEU A 396 11.46 -1.76 -26.14
N TYR A 397 11.90 -2.26 -24.97
CA TYR A 397 13.31 -2.35 -24.61
C TYR A 397 13.63 -3.77 -24.10
N PRO A 398 13.63 -4.80 -24.99
CA PRO A 398 14.09 -6.13 -24.59
C PRO A 398 15.57 -6.05 -24.25
N HIS A 399 16.05 -6.89 -23.33
CA HIS A 399 17.47 -6.96 -23.03
C HIS A 399 18.27 -7.25 -24.31
N ASP A 400 19.12 -6.29 -24.72
CA ASP A 400 19.98 -6.34 -25.90
C ASP A 400 21.27 -5.56 -25.63
N LEU A 401 22.26 -6.27 -25.10
CA LEU A 401 23.56 -5.69 -24.76
C LEU A 401 24.28 -5.13 -26.00
N GLN A 402 24.11 -5.73 -27.18
CA GLN A 402 24.76 -5.23 -28.41
C GLN A 402 24.18 -3.89 -28.86
N ARG A 403 22.86 -3.76 -28.75
CA ARG A 403 22.19 -2.47 -29.01
C ARG A 403 22.61 -1.41 -28.00
N ALA A 404 22.72 -1.76 -26.72
CA ALA A 404 23.22 -0.86 -25.68
C ALA A 404 24.63 -0.38 -25.99
N LYS A 405 25.57 -1.29 -26.33
CA LYS A 405 26.95 -0.96 -26.74
C LYS A 405 26.98 -0.03 -27.95
N THR A 406 26.13 -0.28 -28.94
CA THR A 406 26.06 0.57 -30.14
C THR A 406 25.66 2.00 -29.77
N LEU A 407 24.59 2.17 -28.97
CA LEU A 407 24.12 3.48 -28.53
C LEU A 407 25.17 4.24 -27.70
N MET A 408 25.89 3.54 -26.82
CA MET A 408 26.96 4.16 -26.04
C MET A 408 28.14 4.61 -26.90
N LYS A 409 28.54 3.83 -27.92
CA LYS A 409 29.55 4.24 -28.90
C LYS A 409 29.14 5.47 -29.69
N GLU A 410 27.88 5.59 -30.08
CA GLU A 410 27.33 6.77 -30.76
C GLU A 410 27.46 8.07 -29.94
N VAL A 411 27.56 7.97 -28.64
CA VAL A 411 27.77 9.10 -27.72
C VAL A 411 29.22 9.21 -27.19
N GLY A 412 30.13 8.39 -27.73
CA GLY A 412 31.55 8.48 -27.44
C GLY A 412 32.06 7.66 -26.26
N PHE A 413 31.30 6.67 -25.79
CA PHE A 413 31.66 5.82 -24.65
C PHE A 413 31.63 4.33 -25.02
N ASP A 414 32.49 3.55 -24.37
CA ASP A 414 32.54 2.10 -24.49
C ASP A 414 33.16 1.48 -23.22
N GLU A 415 33.40 0.17 -23.23
CA GLU A 415 33.95 -0.54 -22.07
C GLU A 415 35.38 -0.09 -21.70
N SER A 416 36.18 0.42 -22.68
CA SER A 416 37.53 0.93 -22.43
C SER A 416 37.54 2.40 -21.98
N HIS A 417 36.52 3.16 -22.36
CA HIS A 417 36.29 4.55 -21.97
C HIS A 417 34.86 4.70 -21.48
N PRO A 418 34.53 4.20 -20.26
CA PRO A 418 33.18 4.16 -19.77
C PRO A 418 32.66 5.54 -19.33
N MET A 419 31.36 5.73 -19.46
CA MET A 419 30.66 6.87 -18.86
C MET A 419 30.48 6.61 -17.35
N ASP A 420 30.94 7.54 -16.52
CA ASP A 420 30.70 7.50 -15.07
C ASP A 420 29.29 8.02 -14.75
N LEU A 421 28.47 7.20 -14.10
CA LEU A 421 27.16 7.56 -13.55
C LEU A 421 27.08 7.17 -12.07
N THR A 422 26.29 7.92 -11.31
CA THR A 422 25.98 7.62 -9.92
C THR A 422 24.52 7.21 -9.77
N LEU A 423 24.28 6.05 -9.15
CA LEU A 423 22.97 5.59 -8.71
C LEU A 423 22.80 5.90 -7.22
N THR A 424 21.94 6.86 -6.88
CA THR A 424 21.66 7.26 -5.49
C THR A 424 20.25 6.81 -5.10
N TYR A 425 20.13 6.02 -4.03
CA TYR A 425 18.84 5.53 -3.56
C TYR A 425 18.82 5.26 -2.04
N PRO A 426 17.62 5.15 -1.43
CA PRO A 426 17.47 4.90 0.01
C PRO A 426 17.99 3.53 0.45
N ASN A 427 18.61 3.48 1.64
CA ASN A 427 19.18 2.28 2.26
C ASN A 427 18.14 1.18 2.56
N ILE A 428 16.87 1.52 2.66
CA ILE A 428 15.76 0.57 2.89
C ILE A 428 15.64 -0.52 1.80
N TYR A 429 16.21 -0.30 0.61
CA TYR A 429 16.18 -1.26 -0.49
C TYR A 429 17.38 -2.19 -0.53
N GLY A 430 18.34 -2.06 0.42
CA GLY A 430 19.57 -2.84 0.44
C GLY A 430 20.47 -2.56 -0.77
N THR A 431 21.49 -3.41 -1.00
CA THR A 431 22.48 -3.18 -2.07
C THR A 431 22.31 -4.08 -3.28
N GLN A 432 21.56 -5.16 -3.16
CA GLN A 432 21.50 -6.24 -4.16
C GLN A 432 21.13 -5.76 -5.57
N ILE A 433 20.08 -4.93 -5.72
CA ILE A 433 19.64 -4.45 -7.03
C ILE A 433 20.68 -3.46 -7.60
N GLY A 434 21.22 -2.57 -6.74
CA GLY A 434 22.28 -1.63 -7.16
C GLY A 434 23.51 -2.34 -7.67
N ASP A 435 23.94 -3.42 -7.02
CA ASP A 435 25.10 -4.24 -7.44
C ASP A 435 24.82 -4.98 -8.75
N GLN A 436 23.60 -5.49 -8.95
CA GLN A 436 23.19 -6.10 -10.22
C GLN A 436 23.18 -5.08 -11.36
N LEU A 437 22.62 -3.90 -11.15
CA LEU A 437 22.62 -2.81 -12.16
C LEU A 437 24.05 -2.43 -12.52
N ARG A 438 24.95 -2.27 -11.54
CA ARG A 438 26.37 -2.01 -11.79
C ARG A 438 27.01 -3.10 -12.66
N SER A 439 26.73 -4.36 -12.37
CA SER A 439 27.25 -5.48 -13.15
C SER A 439 26.72 -5.52 -14.57
N GLN A 440 25.41 -5.27 -14.75
CA GLN A 440 24.74 -5.32 -16.06
C GLN A 440 25.09 -4.13 -16.96
N LEU A 441 25.33 -2.94 -16.40
CA LEU A 441 25.65 -1.73 -17.16
C LEU A 441 27.12 -1.65 -17.58
N LYS A 442 28.02 -2.29 -16.82
CA LYS A 442 29.47 -2.25 -17.09
C LYS A 442 29.85 -2.70 -18.51
N PRO A 443 29.35 -3.85 -19.04
CA PRO A 443 29.67 -4.28 -20.40
C PRO A 443 29.15 -3.34 -21.49
N ALA A 444 28.15 -2.49 -21.17
CA ALA A 444 27.64 -1.49 -22.12
C ALA A 444 28.50 -0.22 -22.17
N GLY A 445 29.56 -0.11 -21.37
CA GLY A 445 30.41 1.09 -21.29
C GLY A 445 29.89 2.12 -20.29
N ILE A 446 29.23 1.66 -19.21
CA ILE A 446 28.75 2.52 -18.11
C ILE A 446 29.39 2.06 -16.81
N ASN A 447 30.18 2.92 -16.19
CA ASN A 447 30.77 2.70 -14.87
C ASN A 447 29.82 3.28 -13.82
N LEU A 448 29.03 2.39 -13.16
CA LEU A 448 28.02 2.79 -12.19
C LEU A 448 28.58 2.82 -10.77
N LYS A 449 28.64 3.99 -10.17
CA LYS A 449 28.88 4.15 -8.74
C LYS A 449 27.56 4.01 -7.96
N VAL A 450 27.47 3.02 -7.10
CA VAL A 450 26.30 2.83 -6.22
C VAL A 450 26.47 3.63 -4.93
N ASN A 451 25.55 4.51 -4.65
CA ASN A 451 25.50 5.42 -3.50
C ASN A 451 24.21 5.18 -2.71
N VAL A 452 24.30 4.43 -1.63
CA VAL A 452 23.18 4.11 -0.74
C VAL A 452 23.17 5.12 0.40
N VAL A 453 22.06 5.81 0.61
CA VAL A 453 21.93 6.92 1.56
C VAL A 453 20.72 6.72 2.48
N GLU A 454 20.71 7.42 3.61
CA GLU A 454 19.52 7.49 4.46
C GLU A 454 18.34 8.10 3.70
N PHE A 455 17.12 7.65 4.01
CA PHE A 455 15.92 8.11 3.29
C PHE A 455 15.74 9.64 3.35
N THR A 456 16.04 10.26 4.50
CA THR A 456 15.97 11.72 4.65
C THR A 456 16.99 12.46 3.77
N THR A 457 18.19 11.90 3.59
CA THR A 457 19.19 12.41 2.65
C THR A 457 18.69 12.29 1.21
N TRP A 458 18.13 11.14 0.85
CA TRP A 458 17.52 10.94 -0.46
C TRP A 458 16.41 11.96 -0.74
N LEU A 459 15.51 12.20 0.22
CA LEU A 459 14.45 13.20 0.10
C LEU A 459 15.01 14.60 -0.16
N GLN A 460 16.12 14.95 0.50
CA GLN A 460 16.72 16.26 0.33
C GLN A 460 17.48 16.37 -1.00
N ASP A 461 18.39 15.44 -1.28
CA ASP A 461 19.34 15.57 -2.38
C ASP A 461 18.73 15.14 -3.73
N VAL A 462 18.01 14.01 -3.75
CA VAL A 462 17.42 13.49 -4.99
C VAL A 462 16.06 14.13 -5.24
N TYR A 463 15.14 14.00 -4.30
CA TYR A 463 13.75 14.40 -4.53
C TYR A 463 13.58 15.92 -4.62
N LYS A 464 14.13 16.68 -3.65
CA LYS A 464 14.00 18.13 -3.62
C LYS A 464 15.03 18.85 -4.50
N ASN A 465 16.31 18.53 -4.32
CA ASN A 465 17.41 19.24 -4.98
C ASN A 465 17.69 18.70 -6.38
N LYS A 466 17.17 17.47 -6.75
CA LYS A 466 17.37 16.83 -8.06
C LYS A 466 18.85 16.61 -8.40
N GLN A 467 19.68 16.37 -7.38
CA GLN A 467 21.12 16.14 -7.49
C GLN A 467 21.42 14.66 -7.62
N TYR A 468 21.20 14.08 -8.79
CA TYR A 468 21.47 12.67 -9.09
C TYR A 468 21.62 12.44 -10.60
N ASP A 469 22.29 11.36 -11.00
CA ASP A 469 22.25 10.86 -12.37
C ASP A 469 21.12 9.83 -12.52
N LEU A 470 21.17 8.78 -11.69
CA LEU A 470 20.16 7.73 -11.59
C LEU A 470 19.67 7.60 -10.15
N SER A 471 18.41 7.26 -9.97
CA SER A 471 17.83 6.97 -8.66
C SER A 471 16.83 5.84 -8.74
N MET A 472 16.75 5.02 -7.68
CA MET A 472 15.87 3.87 -7.63
C MET A 472 14.95 3.98 -6.41
N VAL A 473 13.62 3.87 -6.63
CA VAL A 473 12.64 3.95 -5.56
C VAL A 473 11.35 3.21 -5.94
N ASP A 474 10.64 2.70 -4.95
CA ASP A 474 9.32 2.09 -5.10
C ASP A 474 8.23 3.16 -5.09
N HIS A 475 7.43 3.21 -6.15
CA HIS A 475 6.23 4.04 -6.27
C HIS A 475 5.00 3.14 -6.07
N ASN A 476 4.47 3.14 -4.87
CA ASN A 476 3.40 2.24 -4.44
C ASN A 476 1.97 2.79 -4.67
N GLU A 477 1.84 4.05 -5.09
CA GLU A 477 0.52 4.65 -5.28
C GLU A 477 -0.10 4.24 -6.63
N SER A 478 -1.39 3.90 -6.58
CA SER A 478 -2.21 3.71 -7.78
C SER A 478 -2.63 5.07 -8.35
N HIS A 479 -2.82 5.15 -9.67
CA HIS A 479 -3.25 6.38 -10.37
C HIS A 479 -2.27 7.55 -10.24
N ASP A 480 -0.99 7.30 -10.00
CA ASP A 480 0.07 8.30 -9.80
C ASP A 480 0.66 8.86 -11.11
N PHE A 481 0.00 8.60 -12.24
CA PHE A 481 0.48 9.01 -13.57
C PHE A 481 0.80 10.51 -13.69
N GLY A 482 0.15 11.36 -12.88
CA GLY A 482 0.35 12.81 -12.89
C GLY A 482 1.80 13.24 -12.68
N GLN A 483 2.61 12.44 -11.98
CA GLN A 483 4.04 12.69 -11.80
C GLN A 483 4.85 12.75 -13.12
N TRP A 484 4.37 12.09 -14.18
CA TRP A 484 4.99 12.12 -15.50
C TRP A 484 4.53 13.29 -16.36
N ALA A 485 3.42 13.92 -16.00
CA ALA A 485 2.91 15.13 -16.64
C ALA A 485 3.34 16.42 -15.92
N ASP A 486 4.00 16.31 -14.76
CA ASP A 486 4.56 17.43 -14.01
C ASP A 486 6.06 17.61 -14.31
N PRO A 487 6.45 18.63 -15.10
CA PRO A 487 7.85 18.87 -15.41
C PRO A 487 8.68 19.31 -14.19
N THR A 488 8.02 19.65 -13.08
CA THR A 488 8.68 20.02 -11.81
C THR A 488 8.94 18.83 -10.91
N TYR A 489 8.36 17.66 -11.20
CA TYR A 489 8.63 16.44 -10.46
C TYR A 489 10.12 16.04 -10.55
N TYR A 490 10.62 15.23 -9.64
CA TYR A 490 12.07 15.01 -9.53
C TYR A 490 12.69 14.35 -10.75
N TYR A 491 11.93 13.67 -11.61
CA TYR A 491 12.41 13.16 -12.91
C TYR A 491 12.87 14.25 -13.87
N GLY A 492 12.27 15.46 -13.77
CA GLY A 492 12.52 16.56 -14.69
C GLY A 492 12.04 16.28 -16.12
N TYR A 493 11.11 15.33 -16.29
CA TYR A 493 10.54 14.98 -17.59
C TYR A 493 9.57 16.07 -18.06
N ASP A 494 9.89 16.69 -19.20
CA ASP A 494 9.11 17.80 -19.75
C ASP A 494 8.74 17.49 -21.20
N ASN A 495 7.54 16.92 -21.40
CA ASN A 495 7.00 16.60 -22.71
C ASN A 495 5.58 17.15 -22.82
N LYS A 496 5.44 18.21 -23.61
CA LYS A 496 4.16 18.91 -23.80
C LYS A 496 3.04 18.01 -24.32
N GLN A 497 3.36 17.05 -25.19
CA GLN A 497 2.36 16.11 -25.72
C GLN A 497 1.82 15.20 -24.60
N VAL A 498 2.67 14.75 -23.68
CA VAL A 498 2.26 13.94 -22.51
C VAL A 498 1.39 14.76 -21.58
N GLN A 499 1.79 16.01 -21.28
CA GLN A 499 1.01 16.93 -20.45
C GLN A 499 -0.38 17.19 -21.02
N ASP A 500 -0.49 17.43 -22.33
CA ASP A 500 -1.75 17.67 -23.02
C ASP A 500 -2.65 16.42 -23.04
N LEU A 501 -2.07 15.23 -23.25
CA LEU A 501 -2.80 13.97 -23.20
C LEU A 501 -3.32 13.69 -21.79
N TYR A 502 -2.49 13.91 -20.77
CA TYR A 502 -2.89 13.76 -19.37
C TYR A 502 -4.01 14.74 -18.99
N ALA A 503 -3.85 16.03 -19.32
CA ALA A 503 -4.89 17.02 -19.04
C ALA A 503 -6.22 16.65 -19.71
N LYS A 504 -6.20 16.21 -20.97
CA LYS A 504 -7.39 15.71 -21.66
C LYS A 504 -7.99 14.47 -20.98
N ALA A 505 -7.15 13.55 -20.54
CA ALA A 505 -7.61 12.36 -19.82
C ALA A 505 -8.32 12.72 -18.51
N MET A 506 -7.77 13.67 -17.75
CA MET A 506 -8.35 14.12 -16.48
C MET A 506 -9.69 14.87 -16.67
N LEU A 507 -9.83 15.59 -17.76
CA LEU A 507 -11.06 16.32 -18.09
C LEU A 507 -12.12 15.45 -18.82
N SER A 508 -11.79 14.20 -19.17
CA SER A 508 -12.71 13.31 -19.88
C SER A 508 -13.83 12.80 -18.98
N THR A 509 -15.06 12.89 -19.46
CA THR A 509 -16.25 12.30 -18.82
C THR A 509 -16.49 10.85 -19.23
N ASP A 510 -15.78 10.37 -20.28
CA ASP A 510 -15.76 8.97 -20.72
C ASP A 510 -14.47 8.28 -20.21
N SER A 511 -14.63 7.33 -19.29
CA SER A 511 -13.51 6.56 -18.74
C SER A 511 -12.73 5.78 -19.81
N LYS A 512 -13.39 5.28 -20.85
CA LYS A 512 -12.69 4.56 -21.93
C LYS A 512 -11.80 5.48 -22.73
N GLU A 513 -12.27 6.69 -23.00
CA GLU A 513 -11.46 7.70 -23.70
C GLU A 513 -10.31 8.17 -22.80
N SER A 514 -10.58 8.45 -21.52
CA SER A 514 -9.53 8.76 -20.53
C SER A 514 -8.42 7.70 -20.54
N TYR A 515 -8.79 6.41 -20.48
CA TYR A 515 -7.82 5.30 -20.45
C TYR A 515 -7.00 5.19 -21.74
N LYS A 516 -7.60 5.44 -22.92
CA LYS A 516 -6.86 5.49 -24.19
C LYS A 516 -5.85 6.64 -24.22
N LEU A 517 -6.22 7.80 -23.70
CA LEU A 517 -5.33 8.96 -23.62
C LEU A 517 -4.16 8.68 -22.68
N LEU A 518 -4.40 8.06 -21.52
CA LEU A 518 -3.36 7.63 -20.58
C LEU A 518 -2.43 6.58 -21.21
N ALA A 519 -2.96 5.56 -21.89
CA ALA A 519 -2.16 4.55 -22.57
C ALA A 519 -1.25 5.18 -23.64
N LYS A 520 -1.78 6.11 -24.45
CA LYS A 520 -1.00 6.82 -25.44
C LYS A 520 0.12 7.65 -24.81
N ALA A 521 -0.18 8.35 -23.70
CA ALA A 521 0.82 9.11 -22.96
C ALA A 521 1.90 8.19 -22.35
N ALA A 522 1.49 7.05 -21.75
CA ALA A 522 2.40 6.07 -21.19
C ALA A 522 3.38 5.48 -22.22
N ARG A 523 2.90 5.21 -23.43
CA ARG A 523 3.74 4.75 -24.54
C ARG A 523 4.81 5.79 -24.91
N ILE A 524 4.42 7.06 -25.05
CA ILE A 524 5.37 8.16 -25.35
C ILE A 524 6.43 8.26 -24.24
N ILE A 525 6.03 8.19 -22.98
CA ILE A 525 6.96 8.21 -21.85
C ILE A 525 7.92 7.02 -21.94
N SER A 526 7.41 5.81 -22.19
CA SER A 526 8.29 4.64 -22.30
C SER A 526 9.27 4.76 -23.46
N GLU A 527 8.84 5.26 -24.64
CA GLU A 527 9.69 5.48 -25.81
C GLU A 527 10.75 6.57 -25.57
N ASP A 528 10.45 7.59 -24.76
CA ASP A 528 11.40 8.65 -24.39
C ASP A 528 12.42 8.20 -23.33
N ALA A 529 12.14 7.08 -22.65
CA ALA A 529 13.01 6.45 -21.66
C ALA A 529 13.46 7.39 -20.52
N PRO A 530 12.59 8.18 -19.86
CA PRO A 530 12.99 8.98 -18.71
C PRO A 530 13.27 8.12 -17.47
N ALA A 531 12.85 6.86 -17.52
CA ALA A 531 13.07 5.86 -16.47
C ALA A 531 13.09 4.45 -17.06
N ASP A 532 13.55 3.49 -16.27
CA ASP A 532 13.27 2.08 -16.44
C ASP A 532 12.36 1.61 -15.30
N TRP A 533 11.38 0.79 -15.63
CA TRP A 533 10.49 0.14 -14.67
C TRP A 533 11.02 -1.26 -14.42
N LEU A 534 11.87 -1.41 -13.39
CA LEU A 534 12.61 -2.65 -13.12
C LEU A 534 11.67 -3.84 -12.92
N PHE A 535 10.56 -3.63 -12.22
CA PHE A 535 9.48 -4.62 -12.03
C PHE A 535 8.24 -3.96 -11.40
N ASN A 536 7.10 -4.64 -11.55
CA ASN A 536 5.91 -4.42 -10.72
C ASN A 536 5.98 -5.39 -9.54
N TYR A 537 6.09 -4.86 -8.33
CA TYR A 537 6.22 -5.63 -7.10
C TYR A 537 4.95 -6.42 -6.80
N ARG A 538 5.11 -7.66 -6.36
CA ARG A 538 4.00 -8.55 -6.02
C ARG A 538 4.11 -9.07 -4.59
N VAL A 539 3.03 -8.88 -3.85
CA VAL A 539 2.92 -9.36 -2.47
C VAL A 539 2.66 -10.84 -2.43
N THR A 540 3.56 -11.62 -1.82
CA THR A 540 3.31 -13.04 -1.56
C THR A 540 2.48 -13.18 -0.29
N THR A 541 1.36 -13.93 -0.41
CA THR A 541 0.47 -14.31 0.69
C THR A 541 0.53 -15.83 0.87
N ALA A 542 0.69 -16.28 2.11
CA ALA A 542 0.56 -17.69 2.49
C ALA A 542 -0.65 -17.85 3.40
N LYS A 543 -1.54 -18.79 3.08
CA LYS A 543 -2.73 -19.10 3.89
C LYS A 543 -2.99 -20.60 3.99
N VAL A 544 -3.66 -21.04 5.05
CA VAL A 544 -4.19 -22.41 5.10
C VAL A 544 -5.27 -22.60 4.04
N LYS A 545 -5.36 -23.82 3.46
CA LYS A 545 -6.29 -24.09 2.35
C LYS A 545 -7.76 -23.87 2.68
N ASN A 546 -8.15 -24.19 3.90
CA ASN A 546 -9.52 -24.03 4.36
C ASN A 546 -9.87 -22.58 4.79
N LEU A 547 -8.94 -21.62 4.70
CA LEU A 547 -9.29 -20.19 4.81
C LEU A 547 -9.76 -19.70 3.45
N GLU A 548 -11.01 -19.30 3.37
CA GLU A 548 -11.62 -18.67 2.19
C GLU A 548 -11.67 -17.15 2.34
N GLY A 549 -11.79 -16.44 1.20
CA GLY A 549 -12.00 -15.00 1.16
C GLY A 549 -10.75 -14.13 1.38
N MET A 550 -9.58 -14.71 1.67
CA MET A 550 -8.32 -13.95 1.74
C MET A 550 -7.91 -13.51 0.33
N PRO A 551 -7.81 -12.21 0.04
CA PRO A 551 -7.37 -11.74 -1.27
C PRO A 551 -5.88 -12.01 -1.46
N PHE A 552 -5.49 -12.27 -2.71
CA PHE A 552 -4.09 -12.26 -3.12
C PHE A 552 -3.73 -10.93 -3.78
N ASP A 553 -4.60 -10.45 -4.68
CA ASP A 553 -4.39 -9.18 -5.37
C ASP A 553 -4.77 -7.99 -4.47
N MET A 554 -4.06 -6.88 -4.57
CA MET A 554 -4.32 -5.60 -3.89
C MET A 554 -4.40 -5.67 -2.37
N ASN A 555 -3.94 -6.73 -1.74
CA ASN A 555 -4.16 -6.94 -0.31
C ASN A 555 -3.36 -6.01 0.62
N GLN A 556 -2.41 -5.25 0.10
CA GLN A 556 -1.77 -4.15 0.84
C GLN A 556 -2.60 -2.87 0.89
N GLU A 557 -3.56 -2.72 -0.03
CA GLU A 557 -4.42 -1.53 -0.10
C GLU A 557 -5.88 -1.85 0.22
N ILE A 558 -6.34 -3.06 -0.17
CA ILE A 558 -7.73 -3.50 -0.03
C ILE A 558 -7.75 -4.85 0.68
N LEU A 559 -8.22 -4.87 1.91
CA LEU A 559 -8.31 -6.10 2.70
C LEU A 559 -9.74 -6.34 3.18
N PRO A 560 -10.62 -6.96 2.37
CA PRO A 560 -12.03 -7.20 2.70
C PRO A 560 -12.16 -8.32 3.74
N LEU A 561 -11.94 -7.99 5.02
CA LEU A 561 -11.97 -8.93 6.15
C LEU A 561 -13.32 -9.62 6.31
N TYR A 562 -14.40 -8.98 5.85
CA TYR A 562 -15.76 -9.51 5.88
C TYR A 562 -15.94 -10.79 5.01
N ASN A 563 -15.04 -11.04 4.07
CA ASN A 563 -15.05 -12.24 3.24
C ASN A 563 -14.37 -13.46 3.89
N LEU A 564 -13.59 -13.26 4.95
CA LEU A 564 -12.82 -14.32 5.59
C LEU A 564 -13.73 -15.32 6.30
N ARG A 565 -13.54 -16.62 5.99
CA ARG A 565 -14.17 -17.73 6.72
C ARG A 565 -13.31 -18.97 6.67
N LEU A 566 -13.41 -19.82 7.68
CA LEU A 566 -12.87 -21.18 7.66
C LEU A 566 -13.99 -22.15 7.22
N SER A 567 -13.68 -22.98 6.21
CA SER A 567 -14.56 -24.04 5.72
C SER A 567 -14.28 -25.36 6.42
#